data_f49d938d5e87d46b18d24963a1ad4a2a
#
_entry.id   f49d938d5e87d46b18d24963a1ad4a2a
#
_cell.length_a   1.000
_cell.length_b   1.000
_cell.length_c   1.000
_cell.angle_alpha   90.00
_cell.angle_beta   90.00
_cell.angle_gamma   90.00
#
_symmetry.space_group_name_H-M   'P 1'
#
loop_
_entity.id
_entity.type
_entity.pdbx_description
1 polymer ?
#
loop_
_entity_poly.entity_id
_entity_poly.type
_entity_poly.pdbx_seq_one_letter_code
_entity_poly.pdbx_strand_id
1 'polypeptide(L)'
;DQNAETRNKYSEVTPMLDLAQDLSQRLINMRRRRGEIDFDIDEAKVLVNEEGIPTDVQLRKRGEGERLIESFMLAANETIAEHFDRLEVPFIYRVHEQPKSERLRQFFDFVTNFGLMIKGTGEDIHPSTLQKIQQEVEGQPEQMVISTMMLRSMQQARYDDVNLGHFGLSAEYYTHFTSPIR
;
A
#
# COMPACT_ATOMS: atom_id res chain seq x y z
N ASP A 1 -15.74 11.52 -9.70
CA ASP A 1 -16.23 11.89 -11.03
C ASP A 1 -16.55 13.38 -11.08
N GLN A 2 -15.96 14.11 -12.04
CA GLN A 2 -16.21 15.55 -12.24
C GLN A 2 -17.33 15.83 -13.25
N ASN A 3 -18.06 14.81 -13.66
CA ASN A 3 -19.19 14.95 -14.57
C ASN A 3 -20.34 15.70 -13.85
N ALA A 4 -20.69 16.88 -14.38
CA ALA A 4 -21.72 17.74 -13.77
C ALA A 4 -23.11 17.08 -13.69
N GLU A 5 -23.48 16.27 -14.68
CA GLU A 5 -24.74 15.54 -14.68
C GLU A 5 -24.78 14.50 -13.56
N THR A 6 -23.71 13.72 -13.39
CA THR A 6 -23.60 12.74 -12.30
C THR A 6 -23.63 13.44 -10.93
N ARG A 7 -22.90 14.54 -10.78
CA ARG A 7 -22.90 15.33 -9.53
C ARG A 7 -24.27 15.90 -9.20
N ASN A 8 -25.02 16.39 -10.18
CA ASN A 8 -26.39 16.85 -9.99
C ASN A 8 -27.34 15.73 -9.60
N LYS A 9 -27.22 14.57 -10.24
CA LYS A 9 -28.02 13.37 -9.90
C LYS A 9 -27.85 12.93 -8.45
N TYR A 10 -26.65 13.10 -7.90
CA TYR A 10 -26.29 12.70 -6.54
C TYR A 10 -25.99 13.91 -5.63
N SER A 11 -26.64 15.04 -5.88
CA SER A 11 -26.40 16.32 -5.19
C SER A 11 -26.50 16.24 -3.66
N GLU A 12 -27.33 15.37 -3.12
CA GLU A 12 -27.48 15.18 -1.68
C GLU A 12 -26.24 14.59 -0.99
N VAL A 13 -25.51 13.71 -1.69
CA VAL A 13 -24.31 13.04 -1.13
C VAL A 13 -22.99 13.65 -1.59
N THR A 14 -23.03 14.46 -2.66
CA THR A 14 -21.82 15.07 -3.24
C THR A 14 -21.01 15.89 -2.23
N PRO A 15 -21.59 16.74 -1.36
CA PRO A 15 -20.79 17.50 -0.38
C PRO A 15 -20.06 16.61 0.61
N MET A 16 -20.69 15.51 1.05
CA MET A 16 -20.06 14.53 1.94
C MET A 16 -18.90 13.82 1.22
N LEU A 17 -19.07 13.44 -0.04
CA LEU A 17 -18.03 12.79 -0.83
C LEU A 17 -16.85 13.71 -1.10
N ASP A 18 -17.07 15.01 -1.31
CA ASP A 18 -16.00 16.00 -1.46
C ASP A 18 -15.18 16.13 -0.17
N LEU A 19 -15.83 16.16 1.00
CA LEU A 19 -15.14 16.15 2.31
C LEU A 19 -14.38 14.84 2.54
N ALA A 20 -14.99 13.71 2.18
CA ALA A 20 -14.34 12.40 2.28
C ALA A 20 -13.09 12.33 1.39
N GLN A 21 -13.15 12.90 0.19
CA GLN A 21 -12.00 12.98 -0.72
C GLN A 21 -10.85 13.82 -0.12
N ASP A 22 -11.15 14.99 0.45
CA ASP A 22 -10.15 15.84 1.12
C ASP A 22 -9.50 15.10 2.30
N LEU A 23 -10.31 14.45 3.15
CA LEU A 23 -9.79 13.65 4.26
C LEU A 23 -8.92 12.48 3.77
N SER A 24 -9.38 11.75 2.76
CA SER A 24 -8.61 10.66 2.14
C SER A 24 -7.23 11.14 1.66
N GLN A 25 -7.19 12.29 0.97
CA GLN A 25 -5.95 12.86 0.48
C GLN A 25 -4.99 13.27 1.61
N ARG A 26 -5.52 13.77 2.73
CA ARG A 26 -4.72 14.08 3.93
C ARG A 26 -4.15 12.81 4.56
N LEU A 27 -4.92 11.73 4.66
CA LEU A 27 -4.48 10.44 5.16
C LEU A 27 -3.39 9.83 4.28
N ILE A 28 -3.55 9.85 2.95
CA ILE A 28 -2.53 9.42 1.98
C ILE A 28 -1.23 10.21 2.18
N ASN A 29 -1.32 11.54 2.25
CA ASN A 29 -0.15 12.39 2.43
C ASN A 29 0.55 12.15 3.78
N MET A 30 -0.20 11.88 4.84
CA MET A 30 0.36 11.52 6.15
C MET A 30 1.15 10.21 6.06
N ARG A 31 0.59 9.15 5.47
CA ARG A 31 1.26 7.86 5.29
C ARG A 31 2.49 7.97 4.41
N ARG A 32 2.40 8.71 3.29
CA ARG A 32 3.55 8.98 2.41
C ARG A 32 4.71 9.66 3.15
N ARG A 33 4.41 10.65 4.02
CA ARG A 33 5.43 11.33 4.83
C ARG A 33 6.06 10.40 5.87
N ARG A 34 5.30 9.44 6.39
CA ARG A 34 5.77 8.41 7.31
C ARG A 34 6.69 7.40 6.61
N GLY A 35 6.61 7.27 5.30
CA GLY A 35 7.45 6.38 4.49
C GLY A 35 6.74 5.12 3.99
N GLU A 36 5.40 5.13 3.93
CA GLU A 36 4.62 4.04 3.31
C GLU A 36 5.14 3.73 1.90
N ILE A 37 5.30 2.45 1.61
CA ILE A 37 5.68 1.95 0.28
C ILE A 37 4.38 1.60 -0.47
N ASP A 38 4.02 2.42 -1.44
CA ASP A 38 2.83 2.17 -2.28
C ASP A 38 3.20 1.29 -3.47
N PHE A 39 2.91 -0.01 -3.37
CA PHE A 39 3.07 -0.93 -4.48
C PHE A 39 1.86 -0.81 -5.43
N ASP A 40 1.83 0.25 -6.22
CA ASP A 40 0.84 0.41 -7.30
C ASP A 40 1.23 -0.48 -8.49
N ILE A 41 1.07 -1.79 -8.31
CA ILE A 41 1.30 -2.77 -9.37
C ILE A 41 -0.03 -3.00 -10.09
N ASP A 42 -0.01 -2.81 -11.41
CA ASP A 42 -1.17 -3.10 -12.26
C ASP A 42 -1.64 -4.55 -12.08
N GLU A 43 -2.88 -4.73 -11.65
CA GLU A 43 -3.48 -6.05 -11.49
C GLU A 43 -4.18 -6.48 -12.78
N ALA A 44 -3.88 -7.68 -13.25
CA ALA A 44 -4.60 -8.27 -14.36
C ALA A 44 -5.96 -8.81 -13.88
N LYS A 45 -7.06 -8.34 -14.50
CA LYS A 45 -8.40 -8.89 -14.30
C LYS A 45 -8.73 -9.79 -15.46
N VAL A 46 -8.92 -11.09 -15.18
CA VAL A 46 -9.41 -12.05 -16.16
C VAL A 46 -10.93 -11.90 -16.25
N LEU A 47 -11.43 -11.58 -17.44
CA LEU A 47 -12.86 -11.58 -17.72
C LEU A 47 -13.27 -13.00 -18.14
N VAL A 48 -14.41 -13.44 -17.60
CA VAL A 48 -14.98 -14.74 -17.93
C VAL A 48 -16.40 -14.57 -18.49
N ASN A 49 -16.82 -15.48 -19.38
CA ASN A 49 -18.20 -15.53 -19.83
C ASN A 49 -19.12 -16.17 -18.79
N GLU A 50 -20.41 -16.32 -19.11
CA GLU A 50 -21.42 -16.93 -18.25
C GLU A 50 -21.11 -18.39 -17.87
N GLU A 51 -20.29 -19.07 -18.68
CA GLU A 51 -19.84 -20.44 -18.47
C GLU A 51 -18.56 -20.54 -17.65
N GLY A 52 -17.97 -19.39 -17.20
CA GLY A 52 -16.73 -19.33 -16.44
C GLY A 52 -15.47 -19.48 -17.30
N ILE A 53 -15.57 -19.42 -18.62
CA ILE A 53 -14.44 -19.55 -19.55
C ILE A 53 -13.78 -18.17 -19.72
N PRO A 54 -12.43 -18.07 -19.56
CA PRO A 54 -11.71 -16.82 -19.77
C PRO A 54 -11.89 -16.30 -21.21
N THR A 55 -12.30 -15.02 -21.34
CA THR A 55 -12.54 -14.37 -22.63
C THR A 55 -11.58 -13.24 -22.93
N ASP A 56 -11.06 -12.57 -21.89
CA ASP A 56 -10.17 -11.43 -22.03
C ASP A 56 -9.35 -11.20 -20.75
N VAL A 57 -8.24 -10.46 -20.87
CA VAL A 57 -7.42 -10.01 -19.74
C VAL A 57 -7.28 -8.50 -19.80
N GLN A 58 -7.76 -7.81 -18.79
CA GLN A 58 -7.73 -6.35 -18.72
C GLN A 58 -6.93 -5.89 -17.52
N LEU A 59 -6.23 -4.76 -17.65
CA LEU A 59 -5.59 -4.10 -16.52
C LEU A 59 -6.65 -3.42 -15.66
N ARG A 60 -6.67 -3.77 -14.35
CA ARG A 60 -7.51 -3.11 -13.37
C ARG A 60 -6.78 -1.88 -12.86
N LYS A 61 -7.33 -0.70 -13.16
CA LYS A 61 -6.84 0.56 -12.60
C LYS A 61 -7.57 0.87 -11.29
N ARG A 62 -6.84 1.17 -10.24
CA ARG A 62 -7.42 1.71 -9.00
C ARG A 62 -7.94 3.11 -9.24
N GLY A 63 -9.25 3.33 -9.02
CA GLY A 63 -9.88 4.64 -9.12
C GLY A 63 -9.80 5.42 -7.81
N GLU A 64 -10.23 6.69 -7.86
CA GLU A 64 -10.26 7.58 -6.69
C GLU A 64 -11.19 7.06 -5.58
N GLY A 65 -12.31 6.42 -5.94
CA GLY A 65 -13.22 5.83 -4.97
C GLY A 65 -12.59 4.68 -4.18
N GLU A 66 -11.85 3.81 -4.84
CA GLU A 66 -11.13 2.69 -4.21
C GLU A 66 -10.05 3.22 -3.28
N ARG A 67 -9.26 4.22 -3.70
CA ARG A 67 -8.24 4.87 -2.88
C ARG A 67 -8.82 5.57 -1.65
N LEU A 68 -10.00 6.19 -1.80
CA LEU A 68 -10.73 6.83 -0.70
C LEU A 68 -11.11 5.80 0.37
N ILE A 69 -11.78 4.71 -0.03
CA ILE A 69 -12.21 3.66 0.89
C ILE A 69 -11.00 2.96 1.51
N GLU A 70 -9.96 2.66 0.73
CA GLU A 70 -8.69 2.09 1.22
C GLU A 70 -8.07 2.97 2.32
N SER A 71 -8.05 4.28 2.12
CA SER A 71 -7.49 5.22 3.11
C SER A 71 -8.23 5.19 4.44
N PHE A 72 -9.56 5.08 4.41
CA PHE A 72 -10.39 4.98 5.61
C PHE A 72 -10.24 3.62 6.28
N MET A 73 -10.17 2.55 5.49
CA MET A 73 -9.91 1.22 5.99
C MET A 73 -8.56 1.14 6.72
N LEU A 74 -7.49 1.66 6.12
CA LEU A 74 -6.17 1.69 6.74
C LEU A 74 -6.17 2.50 8.04
N ALA A 75 -6.80 3.68 8.07
CA ALA A 75 -6.91 4.48 9.28
C ALA A 75 -7.68 3.75 10.39
N ALA A 76 -8.78 3.09 10.09
CA ALA A 76 -9.54 2.29 11.04
C ALA A 76 -8.70 1.12 11.58
N ASN A 77 -8.01 0.40 10.70
CA ASN A 77 -7.18 -0.75 11.05
C ASN A 77 -6.01 -0.35 11.97
N GLU A 78 -5.32 0.75 11.67
CA GLU A 78 -4.25 1.29 12.51
C GLU A 78 -4.78 1.73 13.89
N THR A 79 -5.89 2.48 13.91
CA THR A 79 -6.50 2.99 15.14
C THR A 79 -6.93 1.86 16.08
N ILE A 80 -7.56 0.83 15.55
CA ILE A 80 -8.01 -0.32 16.35
C ILE A 80 -6.81 -1.12 16.87
N ALA A 81 -5.78 -1.34 16.04
CA ALA A 81 -4.58 -2.03 16.48
C ALA A 81 -3.88 -1.27 17.62
N GLU A 82 -3.69 0.05 17.49
CA GLU A 82 -3.12 0.90 18.54
C GLU A 82 -3.95 0.89 19.82
N HIS A 83 -5.28 0.93 19.70
CA HIS A 83 -6.17 0.91 20.85
C HIS A 83 -6.01 -0.36 21.70
N PHE A 84 -6.01 -1.53 21.06
CA PHE A 84 -5.88 -2.81 21.77
C PHE A 84 -4.46 -3.05 22.29
N ASP A 85 -3.44 -2.59 21.58
CA ASP A 85 -2.05 -2.64 22.06
C ASP A 85 -1.88 -1.82 23.36
N ARG A 86 -2.41 -0.60 23.39
CA ARG A 86 -2.37 0.26 24.59
C ARG A 86 -3.18 -0.28 25.77
N LEU A 87 -4.18 -1.11 25.53
CA LEU A 87 -4.95 -1.77 26.58
C LEU A 87 -4.24 -3.03 27.12
N GLU A 88 -3.14 -3.46 26.50
CA GLU A 88 -2.41 -4.67 26.86
C GLU A 88 -3.30 -5.93 26.93
N VAL A 89 -4.31 -6.02 26.08
CA VAL A 89 -5.19 -7.19 25.99
C VAL A 89 -4.78 -8.09 24.83
N PRO A 90 -4.99 -9.41 24.92
CA PRO A 90 -4.71 -10.31 23.80
C PRO A 90 -5.46 -9.90 22.53
N PHE A 91 -4.72 -9.69 21.45
CA PHE A 91 -5.27 -9.25 20.18
C PHE A 91 -4.52 -9.88 18.99
N ILE A 92 -5.09 -9.85 17.80
CA ILE A 92 -4.47 -10.37 16.58
C ILE A 92 -4.05 -9.21 15.70
N TYR A 93 -2.75 -9.12 15.46
CA TYR A 93 -2.14 -8.11 14.58
C TYR A 93 -1.87 -8.68 13.19
N ARG A 94 -1.83 -7.81 12.19
CA ARG A 94 -1.30 -8.11 10.86
C ARG A 94 0.08 -7.52 10.77
N VAL A 95 1.09 -8.34 10.98
CA VAL A 95 2.48 -7.91 11.07
C VAL A 95 3.19 -8.09 9.73
N HIS A 96 4.06 -7.14 9.42
CA HIS A 96 4.95 -7.21 8.26
C HIS A 96 6.34 -6.77 8.72
N GLU A 97 7.19 -7.76 8.97
CA GLU A 97 8.53 -7.51 9.49
C GLU A 97 9.44 -6.89 8.43
N GLN A 98 10.49 -6.27 8.90
CA GLN A 98 11.56 -5.73 8.05
C GLN A 98 12.14 -6.82 7.14
N PRO A 99 12.46 -6.49 5.88
CA PRO A 99 13.15 -7.42 4.98
C PRO A 99 14.47 -7.91 5.58
N LYS A 100 14.83 -9.16 5.31
CA LYS A 100 16.14 -9.70 5.72
C LYS A 100 17.27 -8.92 5.07
N SER A 101 18.30 -8.56 5.84
CA SER A 101 19.45 -7.77 5.40
C SER A 101 20.12 -8.32 4.12
N GLU A 102 20.19 -9.66 4.00
CA GLU A 102 20.74 -10.30 2.82
C GLU A 102 19.92 -10.05 1.55
N ARG A 103 18.56 -10.15 1.66
CA ARG A 103 17.66 -9.87 0.53
C ARG A 103 17.68 -8.40 0.14
N LEU A 104 17.76 -7.51 1.12
CA LEU A 104 17.92 -6.07 0.85
C LEU A 104 19.23 -5.76 0.14
N ARG A 105 20.33 -6.39 0.57
CA ARG A 105 21.62 -6.22 -0.09
C ARG A 105 21.56 -6.67 -1.55
N GLN A 106 21.00 -7.85 -1.82
CA GLN A 106 20.81 -8.34 -3.19
C GLN A 106 19.93 -7.39 -4.02
N PHE A 107 18.89 -6.82 -3.43
CA PHE A 107 18.07 -5.83 -4.09
C PHE A 107 18.85 -4.54 -4.37
N PHE A 108 19.64 -4.04 -3.43
CA PHE A 108 20.46 -2.84 -3.63
C PHE A 108 21.53 -3.05 -4.68
N ASP A 109 22.22 -4.19 -4.67
CA ASP A 109 23.17 -4.55 -5.71
C ASP A 109 22.49 -4.59 -7.09
N PHE A 110 21.26 -5.12 -7.15
CA PHE A 110 20.49 -5.15 -8.38
C PHE A 110 20.16 -3.75 -8.90
N VAL A 111 19.66 -2.84 -8.07
CA VAL A 111 19.23 -1.50 -8.52
C VAL A 111 20.42 -0.58 -8.85
N THR A 112 21.61 -0.84 -8.32
CA THR A 112 22.83 -0.09 -8.71
C THR A 112 23.19 -0.29 -10.18
N ASN A 113 22.80 -1.41 -10.81
CA ASN A 113 22.98 -1.62 -12.25
C ASN A 113 22.14 -0.67 -13.10
N PHE A 114 21.11 -0.05 -12.52
CA PHE A 114 20.28 0.97 -13.17
C PHE A 114 20.72 2.40 -12.81
N GLY A 115 21.87 2.56 -12.17
CA GLY A 115 22.43 3.86 -11.82
C GLY A 115 21.84 4.48 -10.54
N LEU A 116 21.01 3.75 -9.80
CA LEU A 116 20.43 4.22 -8.54
C LEU A 116 21.47 4.09 -7.42
N MET A 117 21.78 5.21 -6.77
CA MET A 117 22.74 5.24 -5.66
C MET A 117 21.99 5.18 -4.32
N ILE A 118 22.17 4.08 -3.59
CA ILE A 118 21.55 3.88 -2.27
C ILE A 118 22.57 4.17 -1.18
N LYS A 119 22.22 5.07 -0.29
CA LYS A 119 22.99 5.33 0.93
C LYS A 119 22.47 4.43 2.05
N GLY A 120 23.24 3.42 2.45
CA GLY A 120 22.91 2.53 3.57
C GLY A 120 23.50 1.13 3.42
N THR A 121 23.76 0.46 4.53
CA THR A 121 24.43 -0.86 4.58
C THR A 121 23.48 -2.06 4.66
N GLY A 122 22.17 -1.86 4.57
CA GLY A 122 21.18 -2.95 4.63
C GLY A 122 20.78 -3.41 6.03
N GLU A 123 21.37 -2.83 7.07
CA GLU A 123 20.96 -3.06 8.46
C GLU A 123 20.10 -1.87 8.91
N ASP A 124 18.94 -2.13 9.53
CA ASP A 124 17.97 -1.13 10.01
C ASP A 124 17.56 -0.07 8.95
N ILE A 125 16.99 -0.54 7.84
CA ILE A 125 16.52 0.38 6.80
C ILE A 125 15.10 0.82 7.09
N HIS A 126 14.91 2.14 7.17
CA HIS A 126 13.57 2.72 7.24
C HIS A 126 12.83 2.54 5.90
N PRO A 127 11.52 2.22 5.89
CA PRO A 127 10.71 2.05 4.67
C PRO A 127 10.84 3.20 3.67
N SER A 128 11.04 4.43 4.15
CA SER A 128 11.24 5.62 3.31
C SER A 128 12.45 5.51 2.35
N THR A 129 13.43 4.66 2.63
CA THR A 129 14.55 4.42 1.71
C THR A 129 14.06 3.70 0.46
N LEU A 130 13.21 2.69 0.64
CA LEU A 130 12.62 1.95 -0.47
C LEU A 130 11.57 2.80 -1.21
N GLN A 131 10.80 3.59 -0.47
CA GLN A 131 9.88 4.57 -1.04
C GLN A 131 10.60 5.55 -2.00
N LYS A 132 11.78 6.06 -1.64
CA LYS A 132 12.58 6.94 -2.51
C LYS A 132 13.02 6.26 -3.80
N ILE A 133 13.47 5.00 -3.72
CA ILE A 133 13.82 4.23 -4.92
C ILE A 133 12.61 4.11 -5.84
N GLN A 134 11.44 3.83 -5.28
CA GLN A 134 10.19 3.73 -6.04
C GLN A 134 9.83 5.05 -6.72
N GLN A 135 9.98 6.18 -6.02
CA GLN A 135 9.75 7.51 -6.57
C GLN A 135 10.74 7.87 -7.68
N GLU A 136 12.02 7.48 -7.56
CA GLU A 136 13.06 7.75 -8.57
C GLU A 136 12.80 6.99 -9.87
N VAL A 137 12.17 5.81 -9.81
CA VAL A 137 11.89 4.99 -10.99
C VAL A 137 10.48 5.20 -11.54
N GLU A 138 9.66 6.01 -10.89
CA GLU A 138 8.29 6.26 -11.32
C GLU A 138 8.24 6.82 -12.75
N GLY A 139 7.47 6.17 -13.63
CA GLY A 139 7.35 6.51 -15.04
C GLY A 139 8.55 6.08 -15.91
N GLN A 140 9.58 5.45 -15.36
CA GLN A 140 10.72 4.93 -16.11
C GLN A 140 10.45 3.51 -16.65
N PRO A 141 11.10 3.11 -17.75
CA PRO A 141 10.92 1.77 -18.34
C PRO A 141 11.21 0.62 -17.34
N GLU A 142 12.15 0.83 -16.42
CA GLU A 142 12.57 -0.14 -15.41
C GLU A 142 11.68 -0.20 -14.17
N GLN A 143 10.70 0.68 -14.02
CA GLN A 143 9.80 0.77 -12.86
C GLN A 143 9.21 -0.59 -12.49
N MET A 144 8.67 -1.32 -13.47
CA MET A 144 8.01 -2.61 -13.21
C MET A 144 8.98 -3.66 -12.67
N VAL A 145 10.17 -3.76 -13.25
CA VAL A 145 11.16 -4.76 -12.82
C VAL A 145 11.72 -4.43 -11.45
N ILE A 146 12.00 -3.16 -11.17
CA ILE A 146 12.51 -2.71 -9.88
C ILE A 146 11.44 -2.89 -8.79
N SER A 147 10.19 -2.49 -9.03
CA SER A 147 9.07 -2.70 -8.10
C SER A 147 8.83 -4.18 -7.80
N THR A 148 8.93 -5.05 -8.82
CA THR A 148 8.80 -6.49 -8.64
C THR A 148 9.95 -7.07 -7.81
N MET A 149 11.18 -6.66 -8.05
CA MET A 149 12.34 -7.11 -7.27
C MET A 149 12.30 -6.58 -5.84
N MET A 150 11.84 -5.34 -5.63
CA MET A 150 11.59 -4.76 -4.32
C MET A 150 10.56 -5.61 -3.55
N LEU A 151 9.42 -5.91 -4.15
CA LEU A 151 8.39 -6.74 -3.54
C LEU A 151 8.91 -8.13 -3.15
N ARG A 152 9.73 -8.76 -4.01
CA ARG A 152 10.34 -10.07 -3.74
C ARG A 152 11.38 -10.03 -2.61
N SER A 153 11.99 -8.87 -2.36
CA SER A 153 12.92 -8.70 -1.23
C SER A 153 12.20 -8.60 0.13
N MET A 154 10.91 -8.24 0.11
CA MET A 154 10.10 -8.11 1.32
C MET A 154 9.79 -9.45 1.98
N GLN A 155 9.47 -9.40 3.26
CA GLN A 155 8.84 -10.52 3.96
C GLN A 155 7.35 -10.59 3.62
N GLN A 156 6.74 -11.74 3.84
CA GLN A 156 5.28 -11.85 3.74
C GLN A 156 4.65 -11.38 5.05
N ALA A 157 3.60 -10.56 4.94
CA ALA A 157 2.79 -10.22 6.09
C ALA A 157 2.07 -11.47 6.62
N ARG A 158 1.97 -11.60 7.96
CA ARG A 158 1.31 -12.71 8.66
C ARG A 158 0.44 -12.21 9.80
N TYR A 159 -0.39 -13.07 10.36
CA TYR A 159 -1.07 -12.78 11.60
C TYR A 159 -0.20 -13.23 12.79
N ASP A 160 -0.22 -12.43 13.84
CA ASP A 160 0.54 -12.69 15.07
C ASP A 160 -0.21 -12.10 16.28
N ASP A 161 -0.04 -12.70 17.45
CA ASP A 161 -0.56 -12.18 18.71
C ASP A 161 0.37 -11.15 19.35
N VAL A 162 1.58 -10.99 18.81
CA VAL A 162 2.55 -9.97 19.18
C VAL A 162 2.60 -8.89 18.12
N ASN A 163 2.50 -7.64 18.54
CA ASN A 163 2.66 -6.50 17.63
C ASN A 163 4.13 -6.33 17.23
N LEU A 164 4.45 -6.55 15.97
CA LEU A 164 5.79 -6.35 15.38
C LEU A 164 5.80 -5.23 14.33
N GLY A 165 4.71 -4.44 14.28
CA GLY A 165 4.54 -3.38 13.31
C GLY A 165 4.29 -3.87 11.87
N HIS A 166 4.17 -2.92 10.95
CA HIS A 166 3.94 -3.20 9.53
C HIS A 166 4.88 -2.39 8.65
N PHE A 167 5.99 -2.99 8.25
CA PHE A 167 7.08 -2.33 7.52
C PHE A 167 6.58 -1.65 6.23
N GLY A 168 5.84 -2.34 5.37
CA GLY A 168 5.37 -1.79 4.10
C GLY A 168 4.47 -0.55 4.24
N LEU A 169 3.64 -0.50 5.29
CA LEU A 169 2.80 0.66 5.62
C LEU A 169 3.55 1.70 6.46
N SER A 170 4.80 1.41 6.88
CA SER A 170 5.51 2.22 7.87
C SER A 170 4.64 2.51 9.09
N ALA A 171 3.85 1.52 9.54
CA ALA A 171 2.91 1.62 10.64
C ALA A 171 3.44 0.85 11.86
N GLU A 172 3.35 1.49 13.03
CA GLU A 172 3.73 0.87 14.30
C GLU A 172 2.70 -0.16 14.77
N TYR A 173 1.42 0.08 14.44
CA TYR A 173 0.29 -0.78 14.80
C TYR A 173 -0.52 -1.09 13.55
N TYR A 174 -0.86 -2.35 13.32
CA TYR A 174 -1.74 -2.71 12.22
C TYR A 174 -2.46 -4.04 12.47
N THR A 175 -3.73 -4.07 12.10
CA THR A 175 -4.57 -5.27 12.09
C THR A 175 -5.55 -5.24 10.93
N HIS A 176 -6.16 -6.36 10.61
CA HIS A 176 -7.29 -6.42 9.69
C HIS A 176 -8.61 -6.37 10.48
N PHE A 177 -8.95 -5.21 11.02
CA PHE A 177 -10.26 -4.96 11.65
C PHE A 177 -11.36 -4.86 10.60
N THR A 178 -11.08 -4.23 9.47
CA THR A 178 -11.97 -4.21 8.31
C THR A 178 -11.46 -5.16 7.24
N SER A 179 -12.36 -5.67 6.38
CA SER A 179 -11.96 -6.50 5.24
C SER A 179 -11.11 -5.69 4.27
N PRO A 180 -9.93 -6.20 3.88
CA PRO A 180 -9.12 -5.53 2.89
C PRO A 180 -9.86 -5.49 1.54
N ILE A 181 -9.89 -4.30 0.94
CA ILE A 181 -10.40 -4.13 -0.41
C ILE A 181 -9.28 -4.55 -1.37
N ARG A 182 -9.57 -5.54 -2.16
CA ARG A 182 -8.69 -5.99 -3.24
C ARG A 182 -9.20 -5.53 -4.58
#